data_13af60e856fc0e9d4a4c5d8d91719eee
#
_entry.id   13af60e856fc0e9d4a4c5d8d91719eee
#
_cell.length_a   1.000
_cell.length_b   1.000
_cell.length_c   1.000
_cell.angle_alpha   90.00
_cell.angle_beta   90.00
_cell.angle_gamma   90.00
#
_symmetry.space_group_name_H-M   'P 1'
#
loop_
_entity.id
_entity.type
_entity.pdbx_description
1 polymer ?
#
loop_
_entity_poly.entity_id
_entity_poly.type
_entity_poly.pdbx_seq_one_letter_code
_entity_poly.pdbx_strand_id
1 'polypeptide(L)'
;ELRVGARENRTAKAISDIAHFTLEYARNNIGSKPGLARKHMFSSRVMPSSRAVITSLNRPHRYDELHAPWSVAVGMLTTHLENYLMRWDFTPQEMLELLSYTTTNWHPLIEHIFKTIFAQAPAKGLPVTYCRNPSLERASIQLLYLTLVKSDPRDPTYSFSLLDIVGCNADFDGDEMSAILPVDNELAHLLEPLKPHKSAHSVTKY
;
A
#
# COMPACT_ATOMS: atom_id res chain seq x y z
N GLU A 1 -51.67 -35.04 -25.26
CA GLU A 1 -50.58 -35.21 -24.24
C GLU A 1 -49.20 -34.81 -24.78
N LEU A 2 -48.78 -35.23 -25.99
CA LEU A 2 -47.47 -34.88 -26.58
C LEU A 2 -47.25 -33.35 -26.81
N ARG A 3 -48.30 -32.60 -27.06
CA ARG A 3 -48.20 -31.12 -27.25
C ARG A 3 -48.09 -30.37 -25.93
N VAL A 4 -48.61 -30.89 -24.83
CA VAL A 4 -48.51 -30.28 -23.51
C VAL A 4 -47.08 -30.44 -22.96
N GLY A 5 -46.52 -31.63 -23.02
CA GLY A 5 -45.14 -31.86 -22.60
C GLY A 5 -44.09 -31.10 -23.40
N ALA A 6 -44.30 -30.88 -24.73
CA ALA A 6 -43.44 -30.07 -25.55
C ALA A 6 -43.50 -28.57 -25.19
N ARG A 7 -44.63 -28.08 -24.70
CA ARG A 7 -44.82 -26.70 -24.26
C ARG A 7 -44.19 -26.47 -22.89
N GLU A 8 -44.33 -27.41 -21.96
CA GLU A 8 -43.67 -27.36 -20.64
C GLU A 8 -42.15 -27.41 -20.76
N ASN A 9 -41.61 -28.25 -21.65
CA ASN A 9 -40.16 -28.27 -21.91
C ASN A 9 -39.64 -26.95 -22.50
N ARG A 10 -40.38 -26.26 -23.35
CA ARG A 10 -40.01 -24.94 -23.88
C ARG A 10 -39.99 -23.86 -22.81
N THR A 11 -41.00 -23.90 -21.90
CA THR A 11 -41.09 -22.95 -20.79
C THR A 11 -39.96 -23.17 -19.78
N ALA A 12 -39.68 -24.43 -19.42
CA ALA A 12 -38.56 -24.77 -18.54
C ALA A 12 -37.23 -24.38 -19.12
N LYS A 13 -37.01 -24.60 -20.43
CA LYS A 13 -35.82 -24.14 -21.13
C LYS A 13 -35.67 -22.60 -21.11
N ALA A 14 -36.75 -21.86 -21.41
CA ALA A 14 -36.74 -20.40 -21.40
C ALA A 14 -36.41 -19.85 -20.01
N ILE A 15 -36.96 -20.45 -18.94
CA ILE A 15 -36.63 -20.06 -17.56
C ILE A 15 -35.14 -20.32 -17.26
N SER A 16 -34.63 -21.50 -17.66
CA SER A 16 -33.21 -21.83 -17.52
C SER A 16 -32.31 -20.85 -18.27
N ASP A 17 -32.64 -20.52 -19.49
CA ASP A 17 -31.88 -19.59 -20.32
C ASP A 17 -31.86 -18.16 -19.71
N ILE A 18 -33.00 -17.69 -19.17
CA ILE A 18 -33.09 -16.40 -18.46
C ILE A 18 -32.25 -16.42 -17.18
N ALA A 19 -32.35 -17.50 -16.40
CA ALA A 19 -31.54 -17.63 -15.18
C ALA A 19 -30.04 -17.63 -15.48
N HIS A 20 -29.63 -18.37 -16.50
CA HIS A 20 -28.24 -18.42 -16.95
C HIS A 20 -27.76 -17.04 -17.41
N PHE A 21 -28.53 -16.36 -18.26
CA PHE A 21 -28.22 -15.01 -18.73
C PHE A 21 -28.09 -14.03 -17.54
N THR A 22 -29.01 -14.07 -16.58
CA THR A 22 -28.99 -13.20 -15.41
C THR A 22 -27.76 -13.41 -14.57
N LEU A 23 -27.39 -14.69 -14.32
CA LEU A 23 -26.19 -15.04 -13.58
C LEU A 23 -24.92 -14.61 -14.31
N GLU A 24 -24.86 -14.82 -15.62
CA GLU A 24 -23.72 -14.43 -16.43
C GLU A 24 -23.57 -12.90 -16.49
N TYR A 25 -24.70 -12.18 -16.65
CA TYR A 25 -24.72 -10.73 -16.59
C TYR A 25 -24.23 -10.20 -15.25
N ALA A 26 -24.73 -10.75 -14.15
CA ALA A 26 -24.30 -10.36 -12.80
C ALA A 26 -22.82 -10.67 -12.59
N ARG A 27 -22.35 -11.83 -13.01
CA ARG A 27 -20.94 -12.23 -12.91
C ARG A 27 -20.03 -11.30 -13.69
N ASN A 28 -20.38 -10.99 -14.92
CA ASN A 28 -19.55 -10.18 -15.82
C ASN A 28 -19.57 -8.70 -15.47
N ASN A 29 -20.71 -8.14 -15.09
CA ASN A 29 -20.87 -6.70 -14.85
C ASN A 29 -20.66 -6.31 -13.37
N ILE A 30 -20.84 -7.20 -12.44
CA ILE A 30 -20.73 -6.90 -10.99
C ILE A 30 -19.47 -7.55 -10.39
N GLY A 31 -19.32 -8.87 -10.53
CA GLY A 31 -18.32 -9.65 -9.81
C GLY A 31 -16.97 -9.84 -10.50
N SER A 32 -16.89 -9.60 -11.81
CA SER A 32 -15.64 -9.75 -12.58
C SER A 32 -14.60 -8.67 -12.24
N LYS A 33 -13.34 -8.85 -12.69
CA LYS A 33 -12.26 -7.84 -12.50
C LYS A 33 -12.65 -6.44 -13.01
N PRO A 34 -13.25 -6.29 -14.22
CA PRO A 34 -13.74 -5.00 -14.70
C PRO A 34 -15.13 -4.63 -14.12
N GLY A 35 -15.77 -5.51 -13.36
CA GLY A 35 -17.12 -5.30 -12.84
C GLY A 35 -17.22 -4.19 -11.80
N LEU A 36 -18.44 -3.70 -11.60
CA LEU A 36 -18.77 -2.56 -10.73
C LEU A 36 -18.20 -2.72 -9.31
N ALA A 37 -18.37 -3.91 -8.70
CA ALA A 37 -17.91 -4.14 -7.34
C ALA A 37 -16.39 -4.00 -7.23
N ARG A 38 -15.62 -4.70 -8.08
CA ARG A 38 -14.16 -4.72 -7.96
C ARG A 38 -13.49 -3.46 -8.47
N LYS A 39 -13.98 -2.87 -9.57
CA LYS A 39 -13.37 -1.70 -10.18
C LYS A 39 -13.78 -0.38 -9.50
N HIS A 40 -15.01 -0.26 -8.98
CA HIS A 40 -15.54 1.00 -8.50
C HIS A 40 -15.86 1.04 -7.00
N MET A 41 -16.15 -0.11 -6.37
CA MET A 41 -16.44 -0.15 -4.93
C MET A 41 -15.23 -0.53 -4.07
N PHE A 42 -14.46 -1.56 -4.50
CA PHE A 42 -13.31 -2.06 -3.75
C PHE A 42 -11.95 -1.55 -4.25
N SER A 43 -11.93 -0.67 -5.24
CA SER A 43 -10.69 -0.14 -5.81
C SER A 43 -10.17 1.12 -5.11
N SER A 44 -10.84 1.61 -4.09
CA SER A 44 -10.37 2.77 -3.33
C SER A 44 -9.09 2.41 -2.56
N ARG A 45 -8.14 3.35 -2.53
CA ARG A 45 -6.92 3.21 -1.75
C ARG A 45 -7.20 3.49 -0.28
N VAL A 46 -6.63 2.67 0.60
CA VAL A 46 -6.57 2.99 2.04
C VAL A 46 -5.55 4.09 2.22
N MET A 47 -5.94 5.20 2.83
CA MET A 47 -5.02 6.28 3.18
C MET A 47 -4.60 6.14 4.64
N PRO A 48 -3.34 6.41 4.98
CA PRO A 48 -2.19 6.69 4.12
C PRO A 48 -1.50 5.40 3.63
N SER A 49 -1.47 5.20 2.34
CA SER A 49 -0.80 4.07 1.72
C SER A 49 -0.14 4.45 0.39
N SER A 50 0.81 3.64 -0.04
CA SER A 50 1.53 3.88 -1.28
C SER A 50 2.03 2.58 -1.89
N ARG A 51 2.48 2.64 -3.13
CA ARG A 51 3.11 1.54 -3.83
C ARG A 51 4.22 2.06 -4.73
N ALA A 52 5.37 1.39 -4.72
CA ALA A 52 6.50 1.74 -5.57
C ALA A 52 7.37 0.51 -5.86
N VAL A 53 8.18 0.64 -6.90
CA VAL A 53 9.22 -0.35 -7.26
C VAL A 53 10.27 -0.41 -6.14
N ILE A 54 10.87 -1.58 -5.95
CA ILE A 54 11.84 -1.83 -4.89
C ILE A 54 13.27 -1.86 -5.38
N THR A 55 14.21 -1.47 -4.51
CA THR A 55 15.65 -1.60 -4.70
C THR A 55 16.35 -1.89 -3.38
N SER A 56 17.59 -2.35 -3.43
CA SER A 56 18.37 -2.67 -2.23
C SER A 56 18.96 -1.42 -1.57
N LEU A 57 19.15 -1.49 -0.25
CA LEU A 57 19.98 -0.54 0.50
C LEU A 57 21.45 -0.94 0.39
N ASN A 58 22.27 -0.06 -0.20
CA ASN A 58 23.68 -0.31 -0.47
C ASN A 58 24.63 0.38 0.53
N ARG A 59 24.11 0.87 1.67
CA ARG A 59 24.88 1.54 2.73
C ARG A 59 24.67 0.82 4.07
N PRO A 60 25.49 1.07 5.10
CA PRO A 60 25.24 0.56 6.45
C PRO A 60 23.83 0.96 6.92
N HIS A 61 23.00 -0.01 7.30
CA HIS A 61 21.61 0.18 7.68
C HIS A 61 21.16 -0.91 8.66
N ARG A 62 20.07 -0.66 9.35
CA ARG A 62 19.37 -1.69 10.14
C ARG A 62 18.56 -2.56 9.20
N TYR A 63 18.37 -3.83 9.56
CA TYR A 63 17.57 -4.77 8.77
C TYR A 63 16.09 -4.33 8.60
N ASP A 64 15.56 -3.52 9.53
CA ASP A 64 14.18 -3.06 9.56
C ASP A 64 14.00 -1.63 8.98
N GLU A 65 15.01 -1.09 8.28
CA GLU A 65 14.93 0.23 7.67
C GLU A 65 14.26 0.20 6.29
N LEU A 66 13.41 1.20 6.07
CA LEU A 66 12.80 1.51 4.79
C LEU A 66 13.13 2.95 4.41
N HIS A 67 13.56 3.16 3.16
CA HIS A 67 13.72 4.49 2.59
C HIS A 67 12.68 4.70 1.50
N ALA A 68 11.90 5.78 1.61
CA ALA A 68 10.86 6.10 0.64
C ALA A 68 11.34 7.04 -0.47
N PRO A 69 10.81 6.91 -1.68
CA PRO A 69 10.99 7.91 -2.71
C PRO A 69 10.27 9.22 -2.32
N TRP A 70 10.78 10.35 -2.80
CA TRP A 70 10.30 11.68 -2.43
C TRP A 70 8.80 11.87 -2.66
N SER A 71 8.33 11.65 -3.89
CA SER A 71 6.93 11.86 -4.26
C SER A 71 5.96 11.00 -3.46
N VAL A 72 6.35 9.76 -3.18
CA VAL A 72 5.57 8.81 -2.37
C VAL A 72 5.49 9.27 -0.93
N ALA A 73 6.61 9.74 -0.35
CA ALA A 73 6.64 10.24 1.02
C ALA A 73 5.79 11.49 1.19
N VAL A 74 5.83 12.44 0.24
CA VAL A 74 4.95 13.61 0.24
C VAL A 74 3.49 13.20 0.26
N GLY A 75 3.08 12.27 -0.62
CA GLY A 75 1.70 11.80 -0.68
C GLY A 75 1.27 11.01 0.56
N MET A 76 2.12 10.10 1.06
CA MET A 76 1.79 9.25 2.21
C MET A 76 1.76 10.04 3.53
N LEU A 77 2.60 11.07 3.67
CA LEU A 77 2.72 11.87 4.89
C LEU A 77 2.01 13.23 4.78
N THR A 78 1.13 13.43 3.79
CA THR A 78 0.41 14.69 3.56
C THR A 78 -0.19 15.25 4.85
N THR A 79 -0.93 14.46 5.60
CA THR A 79 -1.56 14.91 6.86
C THR A 79 -0.54 15.36 7.90
N HIS A 80 0.62 14.69 7.98
CA HIS A 80 1.69 15.11 8.87
C HIS A 80 2.30 16.43 8.42
N LEU A 81 2.55 16.59 7.11
CA LEU A 81 3.07 17.81 6.52
C LEU A 81 2.11 18.98 6.74
N GLU A 82 0.81 18.80 6.47
CA GLU A 82 -0.22 19.81 6.73
C GLU A 82 -0.24 20.24 8.19
N ASN A 83 -0.17 19.32 9.14
CA ASN A 83 -0.12 19.63 10.57
C ASN A 83 1.10 20.48 10.95
N TYR A 84 2.28 20.23 10.36
CA TYR A 84 3.45 21.06 10.60
C TYR A 84 3.33 22.44 9.96
N LEU A 85 2.86 22.50 8.71
CA LEU A 85 2.67 23.76 7.98
C LEU A 85 1.61 24.65 8.66
N MET A 86 0.51 24.07 9.15
CA MET A 86 -0.50 24.79 9.94
C MET A 86 0.08 25.42 11.22
N ARG A 87 0.99 24.73 11.91
CA ARG A 87 1.67 25.28 13.10
C ARG A 87 2.62 26.44 12.76
N TRP A 88 3.00 26.59 11.52
CA TRP A 88 3.83 27.68 11.01
C TRP A 88 3.00 28.75 10.29
N ASP A 89 1.70 28.80 10.56
CA ASP A 89 0.74 29.78 10.06
C ASP A 89 0.60 29.82 8.52
N PHE A 90 0.89 28.71 7.83
CA PHE A 90 0.57 28.59 6.41
C PHE A 90 -0.94 28.55 6.20
N THR A 91 -1.41 29.30 5.22
CA THR A 91 -2.81 29.22 4.79
C THR A 91 -3.10 27.91 4.03
N PRO A 92 -4.36 27.44 4.00
CA PRO A 92 -4.72 26.23 3.26
C PRO A 92 -4.32 26.28 1.78
N GLN A 93 -4.37 27.46 1.17
CA GLN A 93 -4.00 27.63 -0.22
C GLN A 93 -2.48 27.50 -0.44
N GLU A 94 -1.68 28.15 0.40
CA GLU A 94 -0.22 28.04 0.37
C GLU A 94 0.24 26.60 0.63
N MET A 95 -0.41 25.88 1.54
CA MET A 95 -0.14 24.47 1.78
C MET A 95 -0.40 23.62 0.54
N LEU A 96 -1.55 23.81 -0.12
CA LEU A 96 -1.91 23.09 -1.32
C LEU A 96 -0.92 23.36 -2.47
N GLU A 97 -0.55 24.61 -2.69
CA GLU A 97 0.43 25.01 -3.70
C GLU A 97 1.82 24.40 -3.41
N LEU A 98 2.27 24.49 -2.17
CA LEU A 98 3.56 23.93 -1.75
C LEU A 98 3.59 22.40 -1.89
N LEU A 99 2.57 21.69 -1.38
CA LEU A 99 2.50 20.24 -1.45
C LEU A 99 2.35 19.74 -2.89
N SER A 100 1.56 20.43 -3.71
CA SER A 100 1.44 20.13 -5.14
C SER A 100 2.78 20.28 -5.87
N TYR A 101 3.50 21.37 -5.65
CA TYR A 101 4.82 21.61 -6.20
C TYR A 101 5.84 20.56 -5.76
N THR A 102 5.84 20.21 -4.47
CA THR A 102 6.80 19.27 -3.88
C THR A 102 6.54 17.82 -4.22
N THR A 103 5.41 17.47 -4.80
CA THR A 103 5.18 16.11 -5.31
C THR A 103 6.22 15.71 -6.37
N THR A 104 6.64 16.65 -7.20
CA THR A 104 7.61 16.41 -8.29
C THR A 104 8.96 17.09 -8.07
N ASN A 105 9.06 18.03 -7.13
CA ASN A 105 10.24 18.82 -6.88
C ASN A 105 10.69 18.69 -5.42
N TRP A 106 11.99 18.59 -5.23
CA TRP A 106 12.57 18.67 -3.89
C TRP A 106 12.40 20.07 -3.29
N HIS A 107 12.13 20.14 -1.98
CA HIS A 107 12.03 21.41 -1.25
C HIS A 107 12.65 21.30 0.14
N PRO A 108 13.54 22.25 0.55
CA PRO A 108 14.28 22.15 1.80
C PRO A 108 13.40 22.18 3.05
N LEU A 109 12.29 22.92 3.02
CA LEU A 109 11.33 22.98 4.12
C LEU A 109 10.68 21.61 4.36
N ILE A 110 10.22 20.93 3.32
CA ILE A 110 9.60 19.61 3.41
C ILE A 110 10.62 18.56 3.87
N GLU A 111 11.85 18.62 3.38
CA GLU A 111 12.92 17.75 3.87
C GLU A 111 13.20 17.97 5.37
N HIS A 112 13.20 19.23 5.83
CA HIS A 112 13.36 19.55 7.25
C HIS A 112 12.22 18.96 8.09
N ILE A 113 10.97 19.04 7.62
CA ILE A 113 9.81 18.43 8.30
C ILE A 113 9.98 16.91 8.38
N PHE A 114 10.35 16.23 7.31
CA PHE A 114 10.61 14.79 7.33
C PHE A 114 11.67 14.42 8.37
N LYS A 115 12.81 15.10 8.39
CA LYS A 115 13.87 14.88 9.38
C LYS A 115 13.36 15.06 10.81
N THR A 116 12.52 16.06 11.03
CA THR A 116 11.93 16.35 12.34
C THR A 116 10.97 15.24 12.77
N ILE A 117 10.09 14.79 11.87
CA ILE A 117 9.16 13.68 12.12
C ILE A 117 9.92 12.41 12.51
N PHE A 118 10.94 12.03 11.75
CA PHE A 118 11.71 10.82 12.03
C PHE A 118 12.53 10.91 13.33
N ALA A 119 13.09 12.07 13.63
CA ALA A 119 13.82 12.29 14.87
C ALA A 119 12.94 12.19 16.12
N GLN A 120 11.68 12.61 16.01
CA GLN A 120 10.69 12.55 17.10
C GLN A 120 10.07 11.15 17.26
N ALA A 121 10.14 10.30 16.24
CA ALA A 121 9.58 8.97 16.29
C ALA A 121 10.35 8.05 17.25
N PRO A 122 9.67 7.20 18.06
CA PRO A 122 10.31 6.36 19.10
C PRO A 122 11.42 5.45 18.57
N ALA A 123 11.28 4.92 17.36
CA ALA A 123 12.24 4.02 16.70
C ALA A 123 13.19 4.76 15.74
N LYS A 124 13.27 6.09 15.82
CA LYS A 124 13.95 6.94 14.83
C LYS A 124 13.45 6.70 13.39
N GLY A 125 12.16 6.42 13.25
CA GLY A 125 11.47 6.19 12.01
C GLY A 125 10.00 5.88 12.25
N LEU A 126 9.16 6.13 11.26
CA LEU A 126 7.73 5.84 11.34
C LEU A 126 7.48 4.35 11.06
N PRO A 127 6.68 3.66 11.87
CA PRO A 127 6.29 2.28 11.59
C PRO A 127 5.48 2.23 10.29
N VAL A 128 5.78 1.27 9.43
CA VAL A 128 5.10 1.07 8.15
C VAL A 128 4.88 -0.42 7.95
N THR A 129 3.64 -0.82 7.70
CA THR A 129 3.34 -2.18 7.23
C THR A 129 3.71 -2.27 5.76
N TYR A 130 4.62 -3.17 5.44
CA TYR A 130 5.21 -3.33 4.11
C TYR A 130 4.90 -4.71 3.56
N CYS A 131 4.33 -4.80 2.36
CA CYS A 131 3.91 -6.07 1.79
C CYS A 131 4.02 -6.12 0.28
N ARG A 132 4.27 -7.35 -0.24
CA ARG A 132 4.20 -7.67 -1.66
C ARG A 132 2.95 -8.49 -1.95
N ASN A 133 2.29 -8.20 -3.05
CA ASN A 133 1.18 -9.02 -3.55
C ASN A 133 1.66 -9.99 -4.65
N PRO A 134 1.25 -11.27 -4.61
CA PRO A 134 0.38 -11.90 -3.61
C PRO A 134 1.12 -12.22 -2.31
N SER A 135 0.45 -12.02 -1.16
CA SER A 135 0.97 -12.44 0.15
C SER A 135 0.78 -13.95 0.30
N LEU A 136 1.84 -14.72 0.07
CA LEU A 136 1.82 -16.18 0.05
C LEU A 136 2.14 -16.78 1.41
N GLU A 137 2.93 -16.08 2.22
CA GLU A 137 3.40 -16.50 3.52
C GLU A 137 3.24 -15.38 4.55
N ARG A 138 3.36 -15.74 5.83
CA ARG A 138 3.30 -14.76 6.93
C ARG A 138 4.37 -13.67 6.80
N ALA A 139 5.55 -14.04 6.37
CA ALA A 139 6.68 -13.13 6.15
C ALA A 139 6.49 -12.18 4.95
N SER A 140 5.48 -12.39 4.12
CA SER A 140 5.13 -11.48 3.01
C SER A 140 4.59 -10.12 3.49
N ILE A 141 4.22 -10.03 4.76
CA ILE A 141 3.78 -8.79 5.41
C ILE A 141 4.74 -8.53 6.57
N GLN A 142 5.43 -7.39 6.53
CA GLN A 142 6.43 -7.02 7.52
C GLN A 142 6.18 -5.62 8.08
N LEU A 143 6.58 -5.40 9.33
CA LEU A 143 6.64 -4.08 9.94
C LEU A 143 8.07 -3.55 9.82
N LEU A 144 8.25 -2.56 8.95
CA LEU A 144 9.50 -1.82 8.77
C LEU A 144 9.38 -0.41 9.32
N TYR A 145 10.49 0.31 9.39
CA TYR A 145 10.52 1.69 9.85
C TYR A 145 11.00 2.61 8.73
N LEU A 146 10.15 3.55 8.34
CA LEU A 146 10.52 4.62 7.41
C LEU A 146 11.46 5.59 8.12
N THR A 147 12.74 5.52 7.81
CA THR A 147 13.81 6.28 8.48
C THR A 147 14.36 7.42 7.62
N LEU A 148 14.14 7.36 6.31
CA LEU A 148 14.65 8.34 5.38
C LEU A 148 13.74 8.51 4.17
N VAL A 149 13.62 9.75 3.71
CA VAL A 149 13.08 10.09 2.40
C VAL A 149 14.24 10.47 1.48
N LYS A 150 14.28 9.87 0.29
CA LYS A 150 15.31 10.17 -0.71
C LYS A 150 15.12 11.58 -1.24
N SER A 151 16.19 12.35 -1.30
CA SER A 151 16.14 13.76 -1.74
C SER A 151 16.08 13.94 -3.26
N ASP A 152 16.33 12.89 -4.05
CA ASP A 152 16.17 12.95 -5.51
C ASP A 152 14.72 12.61 -5.91
N PRO A 153 13.92 13.57 -6.38
CA PRO A 153 12.55 13.33 -6.78
C PRO A 153 12.40 12.39 -7.99
N ARG A 154 13.49 12.18 -8.73
CA ARG A 154 13.51 11.30 -9.91
C ARG A 154 13.71 9.83 -9.56
N ASP A 155 14.14 9.51 -8.34
CA ASP A 155 14.22 8.13 -7.86
C ASP A 155 12.85 7.70 -7.32
N PRO A 156 12.08 6.88 -8.06
CA PRO A 156 10.73 6.46 -7.67
C PRO A 156 10.73 5.22 -6.77
N THR A 157 11.89 4.75 -6.30
CA THR A 157 12.00 3.42 -5.69
C THR A 157 12.02 3.46 -4.17
N TYR A 158 11.36 2.47 -3.54
CA TYR A 158 11.61 2.10 -2.15
C TYR A 158 12.95 1.38 -2.05
N SER A 159 13.72 1.67 -0.99
CA SER A 159 14.92 0.89 -0.68
C SER A 159 14.79 0.28 0.71
N PHE A 160 15.09 -1.03 0.82
CA PHE A 160 15.07 -1.77 2.07
C PHE A 160 16.16 -2.84 2.09
N SER A 161 16.30 -3.54 3.23
CA SER A 161 17.37 -4.50 3.43
C SER A 161 17.25 -5.73 2.51
N LEU A 162 18.38 -6.14 1.94
CA LEU A 162 18.46 -7.40 1.19
C LEU A 162 18.09 -8.63 2.04
N LEU A 163 18.25 -8.53 3.37
CA LEU A 163 17.92 -9.63 4.29
C LEU A 163 16.44 -9.97 4.33
N ASP A 164 15.57 -9.00 4.01
CA ASP A 164 14.11 -9.17 4.10
C ASP A 164 13.47 -9.55 2.77
N ILE A 165 14.23 -9.54 1.66
CA ILE A 165 13.69 -9.81 0.33
C ILE A 165 13.12 -11.22 0.19
N VAL A 166 13.79 -12.20 0.77
CA VAL A 166 13.36 -13.61 0.74
C VAL A 166 12.05 -13.79 1.50
N GLY A 167 11.93 -13.13 2.68
CA GLY A 167 10.71 -13.18 3.48
C GLY A 167 9.50 -12.58 2.77
N CYS A 168 9.71 -11.54 1.97
CA CYS A 168 8.68 -10.92 1.15
C CYS A 168 8.37 -11.69 -0.14
N ASN A 169 9.14 -12.73 -0.45
CA ASN A 169 9.09 -13.43 -1.75
C ASN A 169 9.19 -12.44 -2.92
N ALA A 170 10.13 -11.49 -2.81
CA ALA A 170 10.33 -10.40 -3.75
C ALA A 170 11.68 -10.53 -4.47
N ASP A 171 11.81 -9.84 -5.60
CA ASP A 171 13.06 -9.71 -6.34
C ASP A 171 13.24 -8.25 -6.82
N PHE A 172 14.49 -7.84 -7.06
CA PHE A 172 14.82 -6.49 -7.55
C PHE A 172 14.83 -6.39 -9.08
N ASP A 173 13.93 -7.11 -9.73
CA ASP A 173 13.74 -7.12 -11.19
C ASP A 173 12.65 -6.16 -11.69
N GLY A 174 12.11 -5.32 -10.83
CA GLY A 174 10.99 -4.42 -11.09
C GLY A 174 9.75 -4.72 -10.25
N ASP A 175 9.87 -5.59 -9.26
CA ASP A 175 8.82 -5.85 -8.29
C ASP A 175 8.39 -4.56 -7.58
N GLU A 176 7.09 -4.49 -7.29
CA GLU A 176 6.51 -3.39 -6.53
C GLU A 176 5.98 -3.87 -5.19
N MET A 177 6.20 -3.07 -4.16
CA MET A 177 5.67 -3.33 -2.82
C MET A 177 4.77 -2.20 -2.35
N SER A 178 3.78 -2.58 -1.53
CA SER A 178 2.85 -1.64 -0.91
C SER A 178 3.29 -1.32 0.51
N ALA A 179 3.19 -0.04 0.87
CA ALA A 179 3.47 0.48 2.20
C ALA A 179 2.21 1.13 2.77
N ILE A 180 1.86 0.81 4.01
CA ILE A 180 0.72 1.36 4.72
C ILE A 180 1.21 1.91 6.06
N LEU A 181 0.94 3.19 6.31
CA LEU A 181 1.27 3.82 7.59
C LEU A 181 0.16 3.53 8.60
N PRO A 182 0.46 2.95 9.78
CA PRO A 182 -0.52 2.83 10.86
C PRO A 182 -1.06 4.19 11.29
N VAL A 183 -2.36 4.26 11.56
CA VAL A 183 -3.04 5.53 11.89
C VAL A 183 -2.64 6.04 13.27
N ASP A 184 -2.31 5.13 14.18
CA ASP A 184 -1.96 5.46 15.57
C ASP A 184 -0.88 4.51 16.15
N ASN A 185 -0.38 4.87 17.32
CA ASN A 185 0.65 4.09 18.01
C ASN A 185 0.12 2.76 18.57
N GLU A 186 -1.16 2.66 18.88
CA GLU A 186 -1.76 1.42 19.40
C GLU A 186 -1.77 0.36 18.30
N LEU A 187 -2.21 0.75 17.09
CA LEU A 187 -2.13 -0.14 15.92
C LEU A 187 -0.68 -0.52 15.61
N ALA A 188 0.27 0.42 15.72
CA ALA A 188 1.69 0.12 15.51
C ALA A 188 2.21 -0.93 16.49
N HIS A 189 1.78 -0.90 17.76
CA HIS A 189 2.11 -1.93 18.75
C HIS A 189 1.50 -3.29 18.43
N LEU A 190 0.25 -3.33 17.97
CA LEU A 190 -0.40 -4.58 17.54
C LEU A 190 0.30 -5.23 16.35
N LEU A 191 0.99 -4.44 15.51
CA LEU A 191 1.75 -4.92 14.36
C LEU A 191 3.18 -5.38 14.71
N GLU A 192 3.64 -5.24 15.96
CA GLU A 192 4.98 -5.67 16.39
C GLU A 192 5.35 -7.14 16.07
N PRO A 193 4.41 -8.11 16.10
CA PRO A 193 4.70 -9.48 15.68
C PRO A 193 5.13 -9.63 14.22
N LEU A 194 4.87 -8.60 13.38
CA LEU A 194 5.27 -8.56 11.97
C LEU A 194 6.69 -8.05 11.74
N LYS A 195 7.44 -7.68 12.79
CA LYS A 195 8.86 -7.31 12.64
C LYS A 195 9.65 -8.45 11.99
N PRO A 196 10.59 -8.16 11.07
CA PRO A 196 11.31 -9.18 10.29
C PRO A 196 11.92 -10.30 11.16
N HIS A 197 12.53 -9.96 12.28
CA HIS A 197 13.12 -10.94 13.20
C HIS A 197 12.10 -11.84 13.91
N LYS A 198 10.82 -11.45 13.94
CA LYS A 198 9.73 -12.23 14.52
C LYS A 198 8.94 -13.02 13.47
N SER A 199 8.90 -12.55 12.23
CA SER A 199 8.11 -13.13 11.16
C SER A 199 8.94 -13.88 10.12
N ALA A 200 9.93 -13.21 9.51
CA ALA A 200 10.73 -13.74 8.42
C ALA A 200 11.93 -14.58 8.88
N HIS A 201 12.58 -14.16 9.98
CA HIS A 201 13.81 -14.79 10.48
C HIS A 201 13.58 -15.68 11.70
N SER A 202 12.32 -15.92 12.08
CA SER A 202 12.01 -16.80 13.21
C SER A 202 12.21 -18.27 12.82
N VAL A 203 13.02 -18.98 13.62
CA VAL A 203 13.28 -20.42 13.46
C VAL A 203 12.13 -21.27 14.03
N THR A 204 11.28 -20.71 14.86
CA THR A 204 10.10 -21.39 15.41
C THR A 204 9.03 -21.54 14.35
N LYS A 205 8.97 -22.71 13.74
CA LYS A 205 7.78 -23.15 13.00
C LYS A 205 6.67 -23.44 14.01
N TYR A 206 5.48 -22.97 13.73
CA TYR A 206 4.23 -23.14 14.49
C TYR A 206 3.83 -24.60 14.62
#